data_10e8a9abdb6e943fe0da39e105e09e6f
#
_entry.id   10e8a9abdb6e943fe0da39e105e09e6f
#
_cell.length_a   1.000
_cell.length_b   1.000
_cell.length_c   1.000
_cell.angle_alpha   90.00
_cell.angle_beta   90.00
_cell.angle_gamma   90.00
#
_symmetry.space_group_name_H-M   'P 1'
#
loop_
_entity.id
_entity.type
_entity.pdbx_description
1 polymer ?
#
loop_
_entity_poly.entity_id
_entity_poly.type
_entity_poly.pdbx_seq_one_letter_code
_entity_poly.pdbx_strand_id
1 'polypeptide(L)'
;MMTREEYGQIYQEGKERTIRFLLSRGVARTMAPDIAQSAWLRGWERLSQLRDERMVVTWVNTIALNQYRRAIRTERLQQVIQEQVHGKTTSMNLAAIDVAKVMHLCRPPDRALLQAQMVGVTAKEMAKKQGVTETSIRLRFFRARRSAREALEGAGVRTIESLRRSVGPVAA
;
A
#
# COMPACT_ATOMS: atom_id res chain seq x y z
N MET A 1 -16.04 -22.62 -11.43
CA MET A 1 -15.99 -22.07 -10.05
C MET A 1 -14.81 -22.73 -9.35
N MET A 2 -13.81 -21.94 -8.95
CA MET A 2 -12.56 -22.43 -8.35
C MET A 2 -12.84 -23.28 -7.11
N THR A 3 -12.28 -24.47 -7.06
CA THR A 3 -12.35 -25.34 -5.89
C THR A 3 -11.35 -24.90 -4.82
N ARG A 4 -11.53 -25.40 -3.61
CA ARG A 4 -10.57 -25.14 -2.51
C ARG A 4 -9.19 -25.73 -2.79
N GLU A 5 -9.14 -26.88 -3.48
CA GLU A 5 -7.90 -27.56 -3.85
C GLU A 5 -7.12 -26.75 -4.90
N GLU A 6 -7.79 -26.27 -5.93
CA GLU A 6 -7.19 -25.39 -6.95
C GLU A 6 -6.66 -24.08 -6.34
N TYR A 7 -7.40 -23.50 -5.40
CA TYR A 7 -6.94 -22.32 -4.66
C TYR A 7 -5.67 -22.62 -3.85
N GLY A 8 -5.62 -23.78 -3.18
CA GLY A 8 -4.45 -24.22 -2.42
C GLY A 8 -3.22 -24.42 -3.29
N GLN A 9 -3.38 -24.95 -4.51
CA GLN A 9 -2.27 -25.12 -5.47
C GLN A 9 -1.69 -23.77 -5.91
N ILE A 10 -2.52 -22.76 -6.11
CA ILE A 10 -2.08 -21.43 -6.51
C ILE A 10 -1.46 -20.65 -5.34
N TYR A 11 -1.72 -21.05 -4.11
CA TYR A 11 -1.31 -20.32 -2.89
C TYR A 11 0.19 -20.04 -2.83
N GLN A 12 1.04 -21.02 -3.10
CA GLN A 12 2.50 -20.90 -2.93
C GLN A 12 3.08 -19.78 -3.80
N GLU A 13 2.85 -19.84 -5.11
CA GLU A 13 3.30 -18.80 -6.03
C GLU A 13 2.55 -17.48 -5.84
N GLY A 14 1.26 -17.57 -5.58
CA GLY A 14 0.40 -16.42 -5.37
C GLY A 14 0.79 -15.62 -4.14
N LYS A 15 1.16 -16.27 -3.03
CA LYS A 15 1.66 -15.64 -1.82
C LYS A 15 2.90 -14.78 -2.10
N GLU A 16 3.87 -15.34 -2.81
CA GLU A 16 5.10 -14.62 -3.18
C GLU A 16 4.81 -13.40 -4.08
N ARG A 17 3.89 -13.55 -5.02
CA ARG A 17 3.42 -12.42 -5.86
C ARG A 17 2.76 -11.34 -5.02
N THR A 18 1.94 -11.71 -4.03
CA THR A 18 1.29 -10.78 -3.11
C THR A 18 2.30 -10.06 -2.22
N ILE A 19 3.33 -10.75 -1.71
CA ILE A 19 4.41 -10.11 -0.94
C ILE A 19 5.13 -9.06 -1.80
N ARG A 20 5.55 -9.42 -3.01
CA ARG A 20 6.19 -8.46 -3.94
C ARG A 20 5.29 -7.26 -4.26
N PHE A 21 3.99 -7.51 -4.46
CA PHE A 21 3.01 -6.45 -4.65
C PHE A 21 2.92 -5.50 -3.45
N LEU A 22 2.88 -6.02 -2.22
CA LEU A 22 2.85 -5.22 -0.99
C LEU A 22 4.12 -4.39 -0.83
N LEU A 23 5.30 -5.01 -1.05
CA LEU A 23 6.58 -4.32 -1.01
C LEU A 23 6.66 -3.18 -2.03
N SER A 24 6.14 -3.37 -3.25
CA SER A 24 6.08 -2.33 -4.27
C SER A 24 5.13 -1.18 -3.89
N ARG A 25 4.27 -1.37 -2.90
CA ARG A 25 3.35 -0.36 -2.34
C ARG A 25 3.87 0.28 -1.05
N GLY A 26 5.11 -0.01 -0.66
CA GLY A 26 5.74 0.59 0.51
C GLY A 26 5.41 -0.10 1.84
N VAL A 27 4.84 -1.31 1.80
CA VAL A 27 4.67 -2.11 3.02
C VAL A 27 6.03 -2.58 3.52
N ALA A 28 6.27 -2.48 4.83
CA ALA A 28 7.53 -2.93 5.42
C ALA A 28 7.76 -4.43 5.17
N ARG A 29 9.02 -4.82 4.96
CA ARG A 29 9.41 -6.22 4.71
C ARG A 29 8.99 -7.17 5.84
N THR A 30 9.01 -6.69 7.07
CA THR A 30 8.59 -7.45 8.25
C THR A 30 7.08 -7.71 8.28
N MET A 31 6.26 -6.84 7.72
CA MET A 31 4.81 -6.94 7.74
C MET A 31 4.22 -7.61 6.49
N ALA A 32 4.91 -7.51 5.35
CA ALA A 32 4.37 -7.97 4.08
C ALA A 32 4.02 -9.47 4.05
N PRO A 33 4.82 -10.40 4.63
CA PRO A 33 4.50 -11.82 4.68
C PRO A 33 3.22 -12.11 5.48
N ASP A 34 3.05 -11.49 6.64
CA ASP A 34 1.90 -11.71 7.52
C ASP A 34 0.61 -11.19 6.90
N ILE A 35 0.68 -10.00 6.30
CA ILE A 35 -0.45 -9.42 5.56
C ILE A 35 -0.82 -10.30 4.36
N ALA A 36 0.17 -10.79 3.60
CA ALA A 36 -0.08 -11.69 2.48
C ALA A 36 -0.74 -12.98 2.95
N GLN A 37 -0.22 -13.63 3.98
CA GLN A 37 -0.79 -14.85 4.54
C GLN A 37 -2.23 -14.65 5.01
N SER A 38 -2.48 -13.61 5.80
CA SER A 38 -3.82 -13.26 6.27
C SER A 38 -4.79 -12.95 5.12
N ALA A 39 -4.31 -12.30 4.06
CA ALA A 39 -5.13 -12.00 2.89
C ALA A 39 -5.51 -13.26 2.09
N TRP A 40 -4.57 -14.19 1.94
CA TRP A 40 -4.83 -15.49 1.30
C TRP A 40 -5.81 -16.34 2.11
N LEU A 41 -5.67 -16.37 3.44
CA LEU A 41 -6.65 -17.06 4.32
C LEU A 41 -8.04 -16.46 4.16
N ARG A 42 -8.15 -15.13 4.17
CA ARG A 42 -9.43 -14.44 3.97
C ARG A 42 -9.99 -14.63 2.57
N GLY A 43 -9.14 -14.77 1.55
CA GLY A 43 -9.53 -15.16 0.20
C GLY A 43 -10.14 -16.57 0.19
N TRP A 44 -9.52 -17.52 0.88
CA TRP A 44 -10.06 -18.87 1.05
C TRP A 44 -11.45 -18.86 1.67
N GLU A 45 -11.64 -18.14 2.78
CA GLU A 45 -12.95 -18.01 3.45
C GLU A 45 -14.03 -17.43 2.54
N ARG A 46 -13.63 -16.60 1.58
CA ARG A 46 -14.53 -15.87 0.68
C ARG A 46 -14.43 -16.29 -0.77
N LEU A 47 -13.99 -17.52 -1.02
CA LEU A 47 -13.75 -18.02 -2.37
C LEU A 47 -15.00 -17.97 -3.26
N SER A 48 -16.19 -18.13 -2.67
CA SER A 48 -17.46 -17.98 -3.37
C SER A 48 -17.73 -16.57 -3.95
N GLN A 49 -17.01 -15.56 -3.48
CA GLN A 49 -17.11 -14.18 -4.00
C GLN A 49 -16.19 -13.92 -5.20
N LEU A 50 -15.30 -14.86 -5.52
CA LEU A 50 -14.42 -14.77 -6.68
C LEU A 50 -15.22 -15.04 -7.97
N ARG A 51 -15.35 -14.03 -8.82
CA ARG A 51 -16.13 -14.11 -10.07
C ARG A 51 -15.33 -14.64 -11.26
N ASP A 52 -14.03 -14.36 -11.30
CA ASP A 52 -13.11 -14.80 -12.35
C ASP A 52 -11.87 -15.44 -11.71
N GLU A 53 -11.71 -16.72 -11.92
CA GLU A 53 -10.65 -17.54 -11.34
C GLU A 53 -9.26 -17.09 -11.77
N ARG A 54 -9.13 -16.58 -12.99
CA ARG A 54 -7.87 -16.03 -13.53
C ARG A 54 -7.40 -14.79 -12.76
N MET A 55 -8.31 -14.14 -12.05
CA MET A 55 -8.04 -12.92 -11.30
C MET A 55 -7.77 -13.16 -9.80
N VAL A 56 -7.63 -14.42 -9.35
CA VAL A 56 -7.48 -14.77 -7.94
C VAL A 56 -6.36 -13.97 -7.25
N VAL A 57 -5.17 -13.92 -7.85
CA VAL A 57 -4.02 -13.17 -7.27
C VAL A 57 -4.33 -11.68 -7.16
N THR A 58 -4.91 -11.09 -8.20
CA THR A 58 -5.31 -9.67 -8.21
C THR A 58 -6.36 -9.37 -7.16
N TRP A 59 -7.31 -10.27 -7.01
CA TRP A 59 -8.37 -10.16 -6.01
C TRP A 59 -7.81 -10.26 -4.58
N VAL A 60 -6.91 -11.23 -4.32
CA VAL A 60 -6.22 -11.36 -3.01
C VAL A 60 -5.32 -10.15 -2.76
N ASN A 61 -4.62 -9.61 -3.75
CA ASN A 61 -3.85 -8.37 -3.62
C ASN A 61 -4.72 -7.19 -3.18
N THR A 62 -5.98 -7.14 -3.64
CA THR A 62 -6.94 -6.12 -3.19
C THR A 62 -7.31 -6.33 -1.72
N ILE A 63 -7.52 -7.58 -1.29
CA ILE A 63 -7.77 -7.92 0.12
C ILE A 63 -6.57 -7.51 0.98
N ALA A 64 -5.36 -7.88 0.58
CA ALA A 64 -4.11 -7.56 1.28
C ALA A 64 -3.91 -6.05 1.47
N LEU A 65 -4.11 -5.28 0.40
CA LEU A 65 -3.96 -3.82 0.46
C LEU A 65 -5.02 -3.17 1.38
N ASN A 66 -6.24 -3.69 1.40
CA ASN A 66 -7.29 -3.20 2.28
C ASN A 66 -7.01 -3.54 3.75
N GLN A 67 -6.44 -4.72 4.04
CA GLN A 67 -5.99 -5.08 5.40
C GLN A 67 -4.87 -4.15 5.87
N TYR A 68 -3.86 -3.93 5.05
CA TYR A 68 -2.76 -3.01 5.36
C TYR A 68 -3.27 -1.59 5.68
N ARG A 69 -4.17 -1.07 4.85
CA ARG A 69 -4.78 0.26 5.09
C ARG A 69 -5.56 0.34 6.40
N ARG A 70 -6.26 -0.74 6.75
CA ARG A 70 -6.97 -0.83 8.03
C ARG A 70 -5.98 -0.84 9.20
N ALA A 71 -4.91 -1.63 9.11
CA ALA A 71 -3.88 -1.70 10.15
C ALA A 71 -3.26 -0.31 10.42
N ILE A 72 -2.83 0.40 9.36
CA ILE A 72 -2.30 1.76 9.49
C ILE A 72 -3.32 2.72 10.15
N ARG A 73 -4.59 2.62 9.76
CA ARG A 73 -5.62 3.50 10.33
C ARG A 73 -5.80 3.24 11.82
N THR A 74 -5.84 1.97 12.23
CA THR A 74 -5.97 1.57 13.63
C THR A 74 -4.76 2.02 14.45
N GLU A 75 -3.55 1.77 13.96
CA GLU A 75 -2.31 2.18 14.61
C GLU A 75 -2.23 3.69 14.83
N ARG A 76 -2.58 4.48 13.81
CA ARG A 76 -2.62 5.94 13.94
C ARG A 76 -3.68 6.42 14.94
N LEU A 77 -4.85 5.79 14.94
CA LEU A 77 -5.88 6.13 15.93
C LEU A 77 -5.39 5.83 17.35
N GLN A 78 -4.73 4.70 17.55
CA GLN A 78 -4.11 4.34 18.82
C GLN A 78 -3.01 5.33 19.24
N GLN A 79 -2.15 5.75 18.29
CA GLN A 79 -1.11 6.76 18.54
C GLN A 79 -1.72 8.09 18.97
N VAL A 80 -2.75 8.57 18.28
CA VAL A 80 -3.46 9.82 18.65
C VAL A 80 -4.07 9.72 20.05
N ILE A 81 -4.68 8.58 20.39
CA ILE A 81 -5.25 8.35 21.72
C ILE A 81 -4.12 8.33 22.78
N GLN A 82 -3.01 7.65 22.51
CA GLN A 82 -1.86 7.61 23.42
C GLN A 82 -1.21 8.99 23.60
N GLU A 83 -1.07 9.78 22.53
CA GLU A 83 -0.55 11.15 22.61
C GLU A 83 -1.46 12.06 23.42
N GLN A 84 -2.78 11.86 23.38
CA GLN A 84 -3.74 12.60 24.20
C GLN A 84 -3.68 12.19 25.68
N VAL A 85 -3.37 10.93 25.98
CA VAL A 85 -3.34 10.38 27.35
C VAL A 85 -1.97 10.59 28.03
N HIS A 86 -0.86 10.50 27.29
CA HIS A 86 0.50 10.46 27.86
C HIS A 86 1.40 11.66 27.51
N GLY A 87 0.88 12.66 26.80
CA GLY A 87 1.69 13.78 26.32
C GLY A 87 2.61 13.40 25.14
N LYS A 88 2.98 14.39 24.32
CA LYS A 88 3.79 14.19 23.11
C LYS A 88 5.19 13.71 23.43
N THR A 89 5.47 12.44 23.23
CA THR A 89 6.85 11.95 23.15
C THR A 89 7.31 12.13 21.69
N THR A 90 8.07 13.16 21.43
CA THR A 90 8.63 13.45 20.09
C THR A 90 9.75 12.48 19.78
N SER A 91 9.41 11.28 19.35
CA SER A 91 10.35 10.40 18.65
C SER A 91 10.58 10.96 17.24
N MET A 92 11.79 11.42 16.97
CA MET A 92 12.19 11.96 15.67
C MET A 92 12.21 10.81 14.63
N ASN A 93 11.13 10.65 13.88
CA ASN A 93 11.02 9.62 12.86
C ASN A 93 11.65 10.11 11.55
N LEU A 94 12.86 9.67 11.26
CA LEU A 94 13.62 10.01 10.05
C LEU A 94 12.81 9.71 8.76
N ALA A 95 12.08 8.60 8.74
CA ALA A 95 11.20 8.27 7.61
C ALA A 95 10.09 9.31 7.40
N ALA A 96 9.57 9.91 8.48
CA ALA A 96 8.58 10.99 8.38
C ALA A 96 9.18 12.27 7.77
N ILE A 97 10.46 12.55 8.05
CA ILE A 97 11.19 13.70 7.46
C ILE A 97 11.35 13.51 5.96
N ASP A 98 11.71 12.29 5.51
CA ASP A 98 11.85 12.00 4.09
C ASP A 98 10.51 12.07 3.36
N VAL A 99 9.45 11.56 3.96
CA VAL A 99 8.09 11.69 3.43
C VAL A 99 7.66 13.15 3.35
N ALA A 100 7.97 13.97 4.36
CA ALA A 100 7.64 15.39 4.34
C ALA A 100 8.36 16.12 3.18
N LYS A 101 9.64 15.83 2.95
CA LYS A 101 10.40 16.37 1.80
C LYS A 101 9.75 16.00 0.47
N VAL A 102 9.39 14.71 0.29
CA VAL A 102 8.69 14.25 -0.91
C VAL A 102 7.37 15.00 -1.10
N MET A 103 6.61 15.17 -0.03
CA MET A 103 5.32 15.87 -0.07
C MET A 103 5.48 17.35 -0.45
N HIS A 104 6.58 18.00 -0.06
CA HIS A 104 6.85 19.38 -0.48
C HIS A 104 7.09 19.52 -1.98
N LEU A 105 7.65 18.51 -2.63
CA LEU A 105 7.88 18.49 -4.08
C LEU A 105 6.58 18.24 -4.86
N CYS A 106 5.54 17.72 -4.23
CA CYS A 106 4.27 17.43 -4.89
C CYS A 106 3.40 18.69 -5.04
N ARG A 107 2.66 18.77 -6.14
CA ARG A 107 1.63 19.81 -6.32
C ARG A 107 0.56 19.70 -5.22
N PRO A 108 -0.01 20.84 -4.75
CA PRO A 108 -0.98 20.82 -3.65
C PRO A 108 -2.11 19.79 -3.76
N PRO A 109 -2.79 19.63 -4.92
CA PRO A 109 -3.87 18.64 -5.04
C PRO A 109 -3.36 17.19 -4.97
N ASP A 110 -2.17 16.91 -5.52
CA ASP A 110 -1.55 15.57 -5.46
C ASP A 110 -1.11 15.25 -4.04
N ARG A 111 -0.55 16.24 -3.33
CA ARG A 111 -0.16 16.13 -1.92
C ARG A 111 -1.34 15.73 -1.04
N ALA A 112 -2.48 16.43 -1.17
CA ALA A 112 -3.68 16.13 -0.39
C ALA A 112 -4.19 14.69 -0.64
N LEU A 113 -4.15 14.24 -1.90
CA LEU A 113 -4.52 12.89 -2.28
C LEU A 113 -3.59 11.83 -1.67
N LEU A 114 -2.27 12.06 -1.75
CA LEU A 114 -1.26 11.14 -1.21
C LEU A 114 -1.32 11.10 0.32
N GLN A 115 -1.50 12.23 0.97
CA GLN A 115 -1.69 12.29 2.42
C GLN A 115 -2.92 11.49 2.85
N ALA A 116 -4.06 11.66 2.18
CA ALA A 116 -5.26 10.89 2.47
C ALA A 116 -5.03 9.38 2.30
N GLN A 117 -4.28 8.98 1.26
CA GLN A 117 -3.94 7.58 1.05
C GLN A 117 -3.01 7.04 2.14
N MET A 118 -2.04 7.82 2.60
CA MET A 118 -1.12 7.44 3.68
C MET A 118 -1.85 7.25 5.01
N VAL A 119 -2.89 8.03 5.27
CA VAL A 119 -3.77 7.87 6.45
C VAL A 119 -4.75 6.71 6.31
N GLY A 120 -4.66 5.94 5.20
CA GLY A 120 -5.49 4.77 4.97
C GLY A 120 -6.89 5.08 4.41
N VAL A 121 -7.16 6.32 3.94
CA VAL A 121 -8.43 6.64 3.28
C VAL A 121 -8.53 5.87 1.97
N THR A 122 -9.62 5.15 1.80
CA THR A 122 -9.87 4.34 0.60
C THR A 122 -10.36 5.20 -0.57
N ALA A 123 -10.18 4.72 -1.80
CA ALA A 123 -10.72 5.39 -2.98
C ALA A 123 -12.25 5.52 -2.90
N LYS A 124 -12.94 4.55 -2.32
CA LYS A 124 -14.40 4.55 -2.12
C LYS A 124 -14.85 5.66 -1.17
N GLU A 125 -14.16 5.82 -0.04
CA GLU A 125 -14.46 6.87 0.94
C GLU A 125 -14.23 8.26 0.34
N MET A 126 -13.13 8.42 -0.38
CA MET A 126 -12.81 9.69 -1.03
C MET A 126 -13.79 10.01 -2.17
N ALA A 127 -14.19 9.01 -2.95
CA ALA A 127 -15.21 9.15 -3.98
C ALA A 127 -16.53 9.64 -3.40
N LYS A 128 -16.97 9.03 -2.29
CA LYS A 128 -18.17 9.47 -1.56
C LYS A 128 -18.05 10.91 -1.06
N LYS A 129 -16.90 11.29 -0.51
CA LYS A 129 -16.65 12.65 0.01
C LYS A 129 -16.63 13.70 -1.09
N GLN A 130 -16.12 13.36 -2.28
CA GLN A 130 -15.96 14.30 -3.40
C GLN A 130 -17.09 14.23 -4.44
N GLY A 131 -18.08 13.36 -4.27
CA GLY A 131 -19.18 13.20 -5.22
C GLY A 131 -18.76 12.67 -6.60
N VAL A 132 -17.67 11.88 -6.67
CA VAL A 132 -17.13 11.32 -7.92
C VAL A 132 -17.06 9.80 -7.86
N THR A 133 -16.79 9.16 -9.00
CA THR A 133 -16.68 7.70 -9.05
C THR A 133 -15.38 7.19 -8.40
N GLU A 134 -15.41 6.00 -7.85
CA GLU A 134 -14.23 5.35 -7.27
C GLU A 134 -13.11 5.18 -8.30
N THR A 135 -13.47 4.87 -9.55
CA THR A 135 -12.51 4.75 -10.66
C THR A 135 -11.80 6.08 -10.92
N SER A 136 -12.51 7.20 -10.87
CA SER A 136 -11.92 8.53 -10.99
C SER A 136 -10.89 8.81 -9.89
N ILE A 137 -11.19 8.46 -8.64
CA ILE A 137 -10.24 8.61 -7.53
C ILE A 137 -9.04 7.68 -7.69
N ARG A 138 -9.23 6.43 -8.10
CA ARG A 138 -8.12 5.50 -8.38
C ARG A 138 -7.16 6.05 -9.44
N LEU A 139 -7.70 6.63 -10.50
CA LEU A 139 -6.90 7.27 -11.55
C LEU A 139 -6.15 8.50 -11.03
N ARG A 140 -6.79 9.33 -10.19
CA ARG A 140 -6.14 10.47 -9.54
C ARG A 140 -4.99 10.01 -8.62
N PHE A 141 -5.18 8.98 -7.81
CA PHE A 141 -4.11 8.38 -7.01
C PHE A 141 -2.94 7.87 -7.86
N PHE A 142 -3.24 7.23 -8.99
CA PHE A 142 -2.20 6.76 -9.89
C PHE A 142 -1.38 7.94 -10.46
N ARG A 143 -2.04 8.99 -10.94
CA ARG A 143 -1.39 10.19 -11.47
C ARG A 143 -0.59 10.93 -10.41
N ALA A 144 -1.12 11.09 -9.20
CA ALA A 144 -0.44 11.74 -8.09
C ALA A 144 0.86 11.00 -7.70
N ARG A 145 0.83 9.65 -7.65
CA ARG A 145 2.03 8.85 -7.38
C ARG A 145 3.07 8.97 -8.48
N ARG A 146 2.62 8.99 -9.73
CA ARG A 146 3.51 9.18 -10.88
C ARG A 146 4.18 10.56 -10.83
N SER A 147 3.40 11.61 -10.61
CA SER A 147 3.90 12.98 -10.46
C SER A 147 4.90 13.13 -9.30
N ALA A 148 4.61 12.48 -8.14
CA ALA A 148 5.53 12.47 -7.01
C ALA A 148 6.87 11.77 -7.34
N ARG A 149 6.82 10.66 -8.08
CA ARG A 149 8.03 9.95 -8.53
C ARG A 149 8.86 10.81 -9.48
N GLU A 150 8.23 11.41 -10.49
CA GLU A 150 8.89 12.30 -11.44
C GLU A 150 9.54 13.50 -10.74
N ALA A 151 8.87 14.07 -9.74
CA ALA A 151 9.41 15.16 -8.93
C ALA A 151 10.64 14.75 -8.09
N LEU A 152 10.63 13.52 -7.54
CA LEU A 152 11.77 12.96 -6.81
C LEU A 152 12.98 12.72 -7.73
N GLU A 153 12.75 12.15 -8.90
CA GLU A 153 13.78 11.89 -9.89
C GLU A 153 14.39 13.20 -10.39
N GLY A 154 13.56 14.21 -10.65
CA GLY A 154 13.99 15.55 -11.04
C GLY A 154 14.76 16.31 -9.95
N ALA A 155 14.50 16.02 -8.67
CA ALA A 155 15.21 16.59 -7.53
C ALA A 155 16.53 15.87 -7.20
N GLY A 156 16.96 14.90 -8.01
CA GLY A 156 18.19 14.13 -7.80
C GLY A 156 18.14 13.17 -6.59
N VAL A 157 16.98 12.97 -6.01
CA VAL A 157 16.77 12.01 -4.90
C VAL A 157 16.72 10.60 -5.49
N ARG A 158 17.78 9.82 -5.25
CA ARG A 158 17.85 8.42 -5.68
C ARG A 158 16.76 7.62 -4.97
N THR A 159 15.78 7.12 -5.72
CA THR A 159 14.79 6.18 -5.19
C THR A 159 15.47 4.84 -4.84
N ILE A 160 14.93 4.12 -3.85
CA ILE A 160 15.40 2.77 -3.47
C ILE A 160 15.49 1.85 -4.70
N GLU A 161 14.68 2.06 -5.70
CA GLU A 161 14.66 1.31 -6.96
C GLU A 161 15.85 1.65 -7.88
N SER A 162 16.32 2.89 -7.88
CA SER A 162 17.52 3.30 -8.59
C SER A 162 18.80 2.83 -7.87
N LEU A 163 18.78 2.77 -6.55
CA LEU A 163 19.85 2.17 -5.73
C LEU A 163 19.95 0.66 -5.96
N ARG A 164 18.83 -0.05 -6.15
CA ARG A 164 18.85 -1.48 -6.49
C ARG A 164 19.41 -1.79 -7.87
N ARG A 165 19.27 -0.89 -8.84
CA ARG A 165 19.86 -1.07 -10.18
C ARG A 165 21.35 -0.76 -10.21
N SER A 166 21.86 0.07 -9.29
CA SER A 166 23.28 0.41 -9.21
C SER A 166 24.10 -0.60 -8.41
N VAL A 167 23.44 -1.42 -7.58
CA VAL A 167 24.08 -2.59 -6.92
C VAL A 167 23.81 -3.79 -7.84
N GLY A 168 24.74 -4.05 -8.75
CA GLY A 168 24.74 -5.25 -9.60
C GLY A 168 24.62 -6.53 -8.77
N PRO A 169 24.32 -7.69 -9.41
CA PRO A 169 24.24 -8.94 -8.69
C PRO A 169 25.56 -9.18 -7.97
N VAL A 170 25.50 -9.30 -6.65
CA VAL A 170 26.63 -9.77 -5.84
C VAL A 170 26.95 -11.15 -6.37
N ALA A 171 28.09 -11.27 -7.05
CA ALA A 171 28.59 -12.55 -7.52
C ALA A 171 28.69 -13.48 -6.31
N ALA A 172 28.10 -14.67 -6.47
CA ALA A 172 28.18 -15.75 -5.51
C ALA A 172 29.57 -16.34 -5.45
#